data_da81a9e57d7873e7385030acda6201c5
#
_entry.id   da81a9e57d7873e7385030acda6201c5
#
_cell.length_a   1.000
_cell.length_b   1.000
_cell.length_c   1.000
_cell.angle_alpha   90.00
_cell.angle_beta   90.00
_cell.angle_gamma   90.00
#
_symmetry.space_group_name_H-M   'P 1'
#
loop_
_entity.id
_entity.type
_entity.pdbx_description
1 polymer ?
#
loop_
_entity_poly.entity_id
_entity_poly.type
_entity_poly.pdbx_seq_one_letter_code
_entity_poly.pdbx_strand_id
1 'polypeptide(L)'
;LAGSEVVYSPLFNPSLTPFFAHRQLRGDYFNPYGMKELVTVSAGLNVPNRILPFGVHIASFGYDRYRESMFRLSVSKRLSSMWSLGVSVQYALLQSEIFEQDGQRLSADVGAALRPTDKWLLGLSVLHFPAVSIGSDETNQVHMTPRMILLGARYMMDEGLELSAEAEYRQYEPFLFSVGAEYTPFANFQLRAGVKSSPFSPSLGVSYSFIGLTLDTALYYHPALGASVGIGLAYSF
;
A
#
# COMPACT_ATOMS: atom_id res chain seq x y z
N LEU A 1 7.06 -1.13 0.33
CA LEU A 1 7.95 -2.20 -0.14
C LEU A 1 8.82 -1.66 -1.27
N ALA A 2 9.89 -2.37 -1.63
CA ALA A 2 10.81 -1.90 -2.65
C ALA A 2 10.12 -1.74 -4.02
N GLY A 3 10.19 -0.56 -4.61
CA GLY A 3 9.81 -0.29 -5.99
C GLY A 3 8.44 0.34 -6.16
N SER A 4 7.38 -0.42 -6.36
CA SER A 4 6.05 0.12 -6.70
C SER A 4 4.97 -0.46 -5.80
N GLU A 5 4.13 0.41 -5.23
CA GLU A 5 3.00 0.00 -4.40
C GLU A 5 1.74 -0.19 -5.23
N VAL A 6 1.56 0.60 -6.28
CA VAL A 6 0.34 0.61 -7.12
C VAL A 6 0.15 -0.65 -7.97
N VAL A 7 1.20 -1.45 -8.17
CA VAL A 7 1.15 -2.72 -8.92
C VAL A 7 1.29 -3.96 -8.03
N TYR A 8 1.56 -3.80 -6.73
CA TYR A 8 1.71 -4.92 -5.80
C TYR A 8 0.65 -4.95 -4.69
N SER A 9 0.14 -3.80 -4.28
CA SER A 9 -0.72 -3.72 -3.09
C SER A 9 -2.15 -3.29 -3.40
N PRO A 10 -3.17 -4.11 -3.08
CA PRO A 10 -4.57 -3.72 -3.15
C PRO A 10 -4.93 -2.54 -2.23
N LEU A 11 -4.11 -2.26 -1.22
CA LEU A 11 -4.26 -1.09 -0.36
C LEU A 11 -4.05 0.21 -1.14
N PHE A 12 -3.13 0.23 -2.11
CA PHE A 12 -2.83 1.40 -2.94
C PHE A 12 -3.51 1.35 -4.31
N ASN A 13 -3.99 0.17 -4.74
CA ASN A 13 -4.74 0.03 -5.98
C ASN A 13 -5.85 -1.01 -5.81
N PRO A 14 -7.11 -0.60 -5.58
CA PRO A 14 -8.21 -1.52 -5.36
C PRO A 14 -8.49 -2.44 -6.56
N SER A 15 -8.02 -2.11 -7.75
CA SER A 15 -8.22 -2.92 -8.95
C SER A 15 -7.35 -4.19 -9.02
N LEU A 16 -6.41 -4.38 -8.10
CA LEU A 16 -5.48 -5.51 -8.13
C LEU A 16 -6.07 -6.83 -7.60
N THR A 17 -7.08 -6.76 -6.72
CA THR A 17 -7.66 -7.96 -6.08
C THR A 17 -8.04 -9.08 -7.07
N PRO A 18 -8.59 -8.81 -8.28
CA PRO A 18 -8.92 -9.86 -9.24
C PRO A 18 -7.73 -10.60 -9.84
N PHE A 19 -6.50 -10.09 -9.68
CA PHE A 19 -5.27 -10.73 -10.16
C PHE A 19 -4.62 -11.64 -9.12
N PHE A 20 -5.10 -11.64 -7.88
CA PHE A 20 -4.64 -12.60 -6.88
C PHE A 20 -5.17 -13.99 -7.18
N ALA A 21 -4.31 -15.00 -7.00
CA ALA A 21 -4.67 -16.41 -7.21
C ALA A 21 -5.50 -16.98 -6.03
N HIS A 22 -5.22 -16.53 -4.83
CA HIS A 22 -5.77 -17.04 -3.58
C HIS A 22 -6.32 -15.91 -2.70
N ARG A 23 -7.20 -16.27 -1.77
CA ARG A 23 -7.57 -15.37 -0.67
C ARG A 23 -6.34 -15.15 0.19
N GLN A 24 -6.17 -13.94 0.69
CA GLN A 24 -5.01 -13.59 1.50
C GLN A 24 -5.43 -12.79 2.72
N LEU A 25 -5.06 -13.28 3.88
CA LEU A 25 -5.06 -12.53 5.14
C LEU A 25 -3.64 -12.05 5.39
N ARG A 26 -3.46 -10.76 5.67
CA ARG A 26 -2.15 -10.16 5.91
C ARG A 26 -2.18 -9.27 7.13
N GLY A 27 -1.13 -9.32 7.94
CA GLY A 27 -0.84 -8.38 9.01
C GLY A 27 0.54 -7.78 8.81
N ASP A 28 0.69 -6.47 9.07
CA ASP A 28 1.94 -5.75 8.93
C ASP A 28 2.22 -4.90 10.16
N TYR A 29 3.49 -4.83 10.51
CA TYR A 29 4.07 -3.93 11.50
C TYR A 29 5.15 -3.10 10.82
N PHE A 30 5.08 -1.77 10.96
CA PHE A 30 6.07 -0.87 10.42
C PHE A 30 6.50 0.13 11.48
N ASN A 31 7.81 0.22 11.71
CA ASN A 31 8.42 1.14 12.67
C ASN A 31 9.37 2.10 11.93
N PRO A 32 8.90 3.32 11.61
CA PRO A 32 9.73 4.35 11.03
C PRO A 32 10.80 4.80 12.01
N TYR A 33 12.04 4.81 11.54
CA TYR A 33 13.19 5.41 12.22
C TYR A 33 13.46 4.89 13.64
N GLY A 34 12.92 3.73 14.02
CA GLY A 34 13.01 3.19 15.36
C GLY A 34 12.18 3.93 16.41
N MET A 35 11.33 4.87 15.99
CA MET A 35 10.49 5.67 16.88
C MET A 35 9.21 4.93 17.24
N LYS A 36 8.96 4.70 18.52
CA LYS A 36 7.76 3.98 19.00
C LYS A 36 6.47 4.77 18.73
N GLU A 37 6.58 6.08 18.68
CA GLU A 37 5.47 7.02 18.46
C GLU A 37 4.96 6.99 17.01
N LEU A 38 5.74 6.48 16.07
CA LEU A 38 5.41 6.42 14.65
C LEU A 38 5.04 5.02 14.16
N VAL A 39 4.82 4.09 15.07
CA VAL A 39 4.49 2.70 14.71
C VAL A 39 3.16 2.64 13.97
N THR A 40 3.15 1.88 12.88
CA THR A 40 1.95 1.50 12.15
C THR A 40 1.73 0.00 12.26
N VAL A 41 0.51 -0.38 12.63
CA VAL A 41 0.05 -1.77 12.57
C VAL A 41 -1.13 -1.83 11.62
N SER A 42 -1.14 -2.82 10.74
CA SER A 42 -2.25 -3.01 9.82
C SER A 42 -2.63 -4.47 9.67
N ALA A 43 -3.88 -4.70 9.28
CA ALA A 43 -4.36 -5.99 8.86
C ALA A 43 -5.26 -5.86 7.63
N GLY A 44 -5.25 -6.84 6.75
CA GLY A 44 -6.04 -6.82 5.53
C GLY A 44 -6.45 -8.21 5.08
N LEU A 45 -7.65 -8.29 4.54
CA LEU A 45 -8.20 -9.48 3.89
C LEU A 45 -8.51 -9.13 2.43
N ASN A 46 -7.93 -9.88 1.49
CA ASN A 46 -8.24 -9.78 0.06
C ASN A 46 -8.89 -11.08 -0.41
N VAL A 47 -10.05 -10.95 -1.03
CA VAL A 47 -10.87 -12.08 -1.50
C VAL A 47 -11.09 -11.96 -3.00
N PRO A 48 -10.22 -12.56 -3.83
CA PRO A 48 -10.47 -12.71 -5.24
C PRO A 48 -11.65 -13.66 -5.45
N ASN A 49 -12.59 -13.27 -6.28
CA ASN A 49 -13.68 -14.14 -6.72
C ASN A 49 -14.15 -13.69 -8.12
N ARG A 50 -15.01 -14.50 -8.75
CA ARG A 50 -15.44 -14.24 -10.14
C ARG A 50 -16.50 -13.14 -10.27
N ILE A 51 -17.26 -12.89 -9.21
CA ILE A 51 -18.42 -11.98 -9.26
C ILE A 51 -18.00 -10.58 -8.86
N LEU A 52 -17.49 -10.41 -7.63
CA LEU A 52 -17.13 -9.13 -7.04
C LEU A 52 -15.95 -9.32 -6.08
N PRO A 53 -14.71 -9.35 -6.59
CA PRO A 53 -13.52 -9.36 -5.73
C PRO A 53 -13.56 -8.17 -4.76
N PHE A 54 -13.24 -8.41 -3.49
CA PHE A 54 -13.27 -7.38 -2.47
C PHE A 54 -12.07 -7.47 -1.52
N GLY A 55 -11.81 -6.38 -0.82
CA GLY A 55 -10.80 -6.30 0.23
C GLY A 55 -11.30 -5.49 1.41
N VAL A 56 -10.85 -5.87 2.61
CA VAL A 56 -11.07 -5.14 3.85
C VAL A 56 -9.71 -4.89 4.48
N HIS A 57 -9.42 -3.65 4.86
CA HIS A 57 -8.17 -3.27 5.50
C HIS A 57 -8.43 -2.38 6.68
N ILE A 58 -7.68 -2.60 7.74
CA ILE A 58 -7.64 -1.76 8.93
C ILE A 58 -6.19 -1.38 9.21
N ALA A 59 -5.96 -0.18 9.68
CA ALA A 59 -4.64 0.25 10.14
C ALA A 59 -4.76 1.19 11.34
N SER A 60 -3.74 1.19 12.18
CA SER A 60 -3.57 2.12 13.27
C SER A 60 -2.14 2.64 13.26
N PHE A 61 -2.00 3.96 13.33
CA PHE A 61 -0.72 4.67 13.36
C PHE A 61 -0.67 5.54 14.62
N GLY A 62 0.51 5.64 15.24
CA GLY A 62 0.77 6.57 16.31
C GLY A 62 0.85 5.91 17.70
N TYR A 63 0.57 6.70 18.74
CA TYR A 63 0.73 6.35 20.16
C TYR A 63 -0.43 6.92 21.00
N ASP A 64 -0.36 6.81 22.31
CA ASP A 64 -1.49 7.13 23.22
C ASP A 64 -2.02 8.56 23.10
N ARG A 65 -1.14 9.55 22.80
CA ARG A 65 -1.54 10.96 22.68
C ARG A 65 -1.87 11.41 21.27
N TYR A 66 -1.55 10.58 20.26
CA TYR A 66 -1.84 10.83 18.86
C TYR A 66 -2.04 9.51 18.13
N ARG A 67 -3.25 9.22 17.72
CA ARG A 67 -3.60 7.98 17.03
C ARG A 67 -4.47 8.25 15.80
N GLU A 68 -4.04 7.73 14.68
CA GLU A 68 -4.84 7.65 13.48
C GLU A 68 -5.29 6.20 13.27
N SER A 69 -6.59 6.00 13.12
CA SER A 69 -7.17 4.69 12.77
C SER A 69 -7.84 4.77 11.42
N MET A 70 -7.64 3.76 10.60
CA MET A 70 -8.19 3.67 9.25
C MET A 70 -8.96 2.37 9.09
N PHE A 71 -10.14 2.46 8.49
CA PHE A 71 -10.90 1.34 7.96
C PHE A 71 -11.15 1.56 6.48
N ARG A 72 -10.83 0.56 5.64
CA ARG A 72 -11.04 0.62 4.19
C ARG A 72 -11.76 -0.62 3.70
N LEU A 73 -12.77 -0.39 2.86
CA LEU A 73 -13.48 -1.41 2.10
C LEU A 73 -13.25 -1.15 0.61
N SER A 74 -12.82 -2.16 -0.12
CA SER A 74 -12.60 -2.08 -1.57
C SER A 74 -13.41 -3.14 -2.31
N VAL A 75 -13.86 -2.80 -3.49
CA VAL A 75 -14.48 -3.72 -4.45
C VAL A 75 -13.88 -3.50 -5.82
N SER A 76 -13.79 -4.57 -6.59
CA SER A 76 -13.18 -4.51 -7.91
C SER A 76 -13.89 -5.41 -8.91
N LYS A 77 -13.65 -5.17 -10.19
CA LYS A 77 -14.22 -5.95 -11.28
C LYS A 77 -13.20 -6.12 -12.38
N ARG A 78 -13.01 -7.36 -12.79
CA ARG A 78 -12.27 -7.68 -14.01
C ARG A 78 -13.19 -7.47 -15.21
N LEU A 79 -12.86 -6.50 -16.06
CA LEU A 79 -13.67 -6.13 -17.23
C LEU A 79 -13.35 -7.01 -18.45
N SER A 80 -12.08 -7.44 -18.55
CA SER A 80 -11.61 -8.36 -19.58
C SER A 80 -10.44 -9.19 -19.06
N SER A 81 -9.82 -9.99 -19.91
CA SER A 81 -8.55 -10.68 -19.56
C SER A 81 -7.43 -9.73 -19.19
N MET A 82 -7.45 -8.50 -19.72
CA MET A 82 -6.40 -7.50 -19.54
C MET A 82 -6.75 -6.42 -18.53
N TRP A 83 -8.03 -5.99 -18.41
CA TRP A 83 -8.42 -4.81 -17.64
C TRP A 83 -9.14 -5.17 -16.35
N SER A 84 -8.82 -4.45 -15.29
CA SER A 84 -9.57 -4.43 -14.04
C SER A 84 -9.74 -3.00 -13.55
N LEU A 85 -10.91 -2.71 -12.99
CA LEU A 85 -11.20 -1.47 -12.26
C LEU A 85 -11.56 -1.80 -10.82
N GLY A 86 -11.29 -0.87 -9.92
CA GLY A 86 -11.62 -1.00 -8.51
C GLY A 86 -11.94 0.36 -7.88
N VAL A 87 -12.77 0.32 -6.86
CA VAL A 87 -13.07 1.47 -6.03
C VAL A 87 -12.93 1.08 -4.57
N SER A 88 -12.57 2.02 -3.71
CA SER A 88 -12.62 1.81 -2.27
C SER A 88 -13.20 3.02 -1.55
N VAL A 89 -13.71 2.77 -0.35
CA VAL A 89 -14.13 3.80 0.61
C VAL A 89 -13.29 3.61 1.85
N GLN A 90 -12.75 4.71 2.35
CA GLN A 90 -11.94 4.76 3.54
C GLN A 90 -12.56 5.69 4.57
N TYR A 91 -12.69 5.21 5.80
CA TYR A 91 -13.00 6.01 6.96
C TYR A 91 -11.74 6.11 7.83
N ALA A 92 -11.35 7.33 8.15
CA ALA A 92 -10.20 7.63 9.00
C ALA A 92 -10.66 8.41 10.24
N LEU A 93 -10.15 8.01 11.40
CA LEU A 93 -10.39 8.62 12.69
C LEU A 93 -9.04 9.10 13.25
N LEU A 94 -8.95 10.38 13.58
CA LEU A 94 -7.85 10.98 14.33
C LEU A 94 -8.30 11.21 15.78
N GLN A 95 -7.52 10.73 16.72
CA GLN A 95 -7.63 11.00 18.13
C GLN A 95 -6.35 11.69 18.60
N SER A 96 -6.46 12.89 19.14
CA SER A 96 -5.29 13.65 19.56
C SER A 96 -5.55 14.47 20.82
N GLU A 97 -4.73 14.21 21.85
CA GLU A 97 -4.68 15.08 23.02
C GLU A 97 -4.00 16.44 22.73
N ILE A 98 -3.27 16.53 21.61
CA ILE A 98 -2.53 17.74 21.21
C ILE A 98 -3.44 18.74 20.50
N PHE A 99 -4.39 18.23 19.73
CA PHE A 99 -5.41 19.02 19.05
C PHE A 99 -6.71 18.77 19.83
N GLU A 100 -7.19 19.60 20.64
CA GLU A 100 -8.38 19.45 21.52
C GLU A 100 -9.66 18.91 20.84
N GLN A 101 -9.55 18.32 19.64
CA GLN A 101 -10.64 17.78 18.81
C GLN A 101 -10.23 16.50 18.10
N ASP A 102 -11.13 15.53 18.12
CA ASP A 102 -11.06 14.32 17.26
C ASP A 102 -11.47 14.66 15.84
N GLY A 103 -10.71 14.17 14.86
CA GLY A 103 -10.98 14.36 13.44
C GLY A 103 -11.54 13.09 12.80
N GLN A 104 -12.58 13.25 11.98
CA GLN A 104 -13.14 12.15 11.21
C GLN A 104 -13.13 12.50 9.72
N ARG A 105 -12.76 11.54 8.88
CA ARG A 105 -12.71 11.75 7.43
C ARG A 105 -13.23 10.54 6.68
N LEU A 106 -14.07 10.79 5.70
CA LEU A 106 -14.49 9.82 4.71
C LEU A 106 -13.84 10.17 3.37
N SER A 107 -13.24 9.19 2.71
CA SER A 107 -12.66 9.38 1.38
C SER A 107 -12.92 8.17 0.49
N ALA A 108 -12.80 8.39 -0.81
CA ALA A 108 -12.89 7.34 -1.81
C ALA A 108 -11.60 7.26 -2.62
N ASP A 109 -11.37 6.09 -3.21
CA ASP A 109 -10.25 5.84 -4.11
C ASP A 109 -10.77 5.15 -5.37
N VAL A 110 -10.06 5.35 -6.47
CA VAL A 110 -10.31 4.68 -7.73
C VAL A 110 -9.00 4.11 -8.24
N GLY A 111 -9.03 2.88 -8.72
CA GLY A 111 -7.87 2.21 -9.30
C GLY A 111 -8.21 1.54 -10.62
N ALA A 112 -7.22 1.49 -11.50
CA ALA A 112 -7.25 0.74 -12.74
C ALA A 112 -5.97 -0.09 -12.85
N ALA A 113 -6.08 -1.29 -13.40
CA ALA A 113 -4.95 -2.13 -13.73
C ALA A 113 -5.10 -2.71 -15.13
N LEU A 114 -3.99 -2.73 -15.85
CA LEU A 114 -3.89 -3.26 -17.20
C LEU A 114 -2.77 -4.30 -17.25
N ARG A 115 -3.11 -5.51 -17.70
CA ARG A 115 -2.20 -6.63 -17.93
C ARG A 115 -2.17 -6.97 -19.41
N PRO A 116 -1.40 -6.24 -20.24
CA PRO A 116 -1.38 -6.45 -21.71
C PRO A 116 -0.84 -7.82 -22.09
N THR A 117 0.10 -8.32 -21.30
CA THR A 117 0.70 -9.66 -21.43
C THR A 117 0.90 -10.26 -20.05
N ASP A 118 1.28 -11.51 -19.97
CA ASP A 118 1.62 -12.15 -18.69
C ASP A 118 2.87 -11.56 -18.04
N LYS A 119 3.72 -10.86 -18.81
CA LYS A 119 4.94 -10.22 -18.33
C LYS A 119 4.73 -8.79 -17.80
N TRP A 120 3.68 -8.09 -18.24
CA TRP A 120 3.44 -6.69 -17.90
C TRP A 120 2.21 -6.50 -17.02
N LEU A 121 2.34 -5.71 -15.98
CA LEU A 121 1.24 -5.16 -15.20
C LEU A 121 1.45 -3.67 -15.03
N LEU A 122 0.47 -2.88 -15.47
CA LEU A 122 0.42 -1.43 -15.29
C LEU A 122 -0.68 -1.10 -14.29
N GLY A 123 -0.43 -0.13 -13.42
CA GLY A 123 -1.37 0.32 -12.40
C GLY A 123 -1.51 1.83 -12.38
N LEU A 124 -2.74 2.31 -12.20
CA LEU A 124 -3.06 3.71 -11.96
C LEU A 124 -4.03 3.78 -10.79
N SER A 125 -3.77 4.69 -9.85
CA SER A 125 -4.69 4.96 -8.74
C SER A 125 -4.79 6.44 -8.44
N VAL A 126 -6.00 6.86 -8.08
CA VAL A 126 -6.28 8.16 -7.45
C VAL A 126 -6.83 7.86 -6.07
N LEU A 127 -6.12 8.28 -5.03
CA LEU A 127 -6.42 7.98 -3.64
C LEU A 127 -6.89 9.25 -2.92
N HIS A 128 -7.80 9.05 -1.97
CA HIS A 128 -8.36 10.09 -1.10
C HIS A 128 -9.07 11.21 -1.87
N PHE A 129 -9.80 10.86 -2.95
CA PHE A 129 -10.58 11.80 -3.75
C PHE A 129 -11.87 11.15 -4.29
N PRO A 130 -13.06 11.72 -3.95
CA PRO A 130 -13.28 12.84 -3.04
C PRO A 130 -12.98 12.49 -1.58
N ALA A 131 -12.80 13.50 -0.75
CA ALA A 131 -12.64 13.35 0.68
C ALA A 131 -13.40 14.45 1.42
N VAL A 132 -14.11 14.05 2.48
CA VAL A 132 -14.98 14.91 3.29
C VAL A 132 -14.64 14.72 4.77
N SER A 133 -14.43 15.80 5.51
CA SER A 133 -14.33 15.79 6.97
C SER A 133 -15.73 15.76 7.59
N ILE A 134 -15.90 14.97 8.65
CA ILE A 134 -17.17 14.81 9.35
C ILE A 134 -17.04 15.43 10.73
N GLY A 135 -17.93 16.35 11.10
CA GLY A 135 -18.07 16.87 12.47
C GLY A 135 -17.03 17.87 12.94
N SER A 136 -16.16 18.39 12.06
CA SER A 136 -15.24 19.48 12.41
C SER A 136 -15.73 20.82 11.87
N ASP A 137 -15.61 21.89 12.68
CA ASP A 137 -15.77 23.27 12.19
C ASP A 137 -14.82 23.51 11.02
N GLU A 138 -15.27 24.26 10.01
CA GLU A 138 -14.56 24.54 8.75
C GLU A 138 -13.15 25.13 8.94
N THR A 139 -12.82 25.63 10.14
CA THR A 139 -11.54 26.24 10.49
C THR A 139 -10.43 25.24 10.81
N ASN A 140 -10.73 23.97 11.12
CA ASN A 140 -9.76 22.93 11.48
C ASN A 140 -9.85 21.72 10.56
N GLN A 141 -9.64 21.92 9.26
CA GLN A 141 -9.44 20.80 8.32
C GLN A 141 -8.08 20.15 8.60
N VAL A 142 -8.05 19.20 9.52
CA VAL A 142 -6.88 18.34 9.71
C VAL A 142 -6.74 17.49 8.45
N HIS A 143 -5.74 17.80 7.62
CA HIS A 143 -5.43 17.03 6.43
C HIS A 143 -4.73 15.72 6.83
N MET A 144 -5.50 14.75 7.36
CA MET A 144 -4.99 13.46 7.78
C MET A 144 -4.31 12.66 6.66
N THR A 145 -4.81 12.80 5.43
CA THR A 145 -4.29 12.04 4.28
C THR A 145 -4.32 12.92 3.03
N PRO A 146 -3.16 13.20 2.41
CA PRO A 146 -3.10 13.97 1.16
C PRO A 146 -3.75 13.19 0.01
N ARG A 147 -4.25 13.92 -0.99
CA ARG A 147 -4.64 13.32 -2.27
C ARG A 147 -3.40 12.78 -2.97
N MET A 148 -3.51 11.58 -3.52
CA MET A 148 -2.39 10.92 -4.18
C MET A 148 -2.81 10.42 -5.56
N ILE A 149 -1.89 10.52 -6.52
CA ILE A 149 -1.98 9.86 -7.82
C ILE A 149 -0.75 8.99 -7.97
N LEU A 150 -0.96 7.72 -8.23
CA LEU A 150 0.08 6.70 -8.39
C LEU A 150 -0.01 6.12 -9.79
N LEU A 151 1.09 6.10 -10.50
CA LEU A 151 1.24 5.43 -11.80
C LEU A 151 2.44 4.49 -11.71
N GLY A 152 2.23 3.21 -11.94
CA GLY A 152 3.30 2.22 -11.85
C GLY A 152 3.25 1.17 -12.93
N ALA A 153 4.39 0.53 -13.11
CA ALA A 153 4.59 -0.57 -14.01
C ALA A 153 5.42 -1.66 -13.35
N ARG A 154 5.08 -2.91 -13.64
CA ARG A 154 5.85 -4.09 -13.29
C ARG A 154 6.11 -4.91 -14.54
N TYR A 155 7.33 -5.35 -14.69
CA TYR A 155 7.78 -6.23 -15.77
C TYR A 155 8.42 -7.48 -15.21
N MET A 156 7.86 -8.63 -15.54
CA MET A 156 8.39 -9.95 -15.19
C MET A 156 9.35 -10.40 -16.27
N MET A 157 10.61 -10.49 -15.93
CA MET A 157 11.66 -11.06 -16.78
C MET A 157 11.63 -12.59 -16.66
N ASP A 158 12.37 -13.25 -17.58
CA ASP A 158 12.63 -14.69 -17.43
C ASP A 158 13.53 -14.93 -16.19
N GLU A 159 13.49 -16.15 -15.61
CA GLU A 159 14.34 -16.58 -14.49
C GLU A 159 13.99 -15.96 -13.11
N GLY A 160 12.73 -15.54 -12.90
CA GLY A 160 12.25 -15.11 -11.58
C GLY A 160 12.68 -13.70 -11.15
N LEU A 161 13.13 -12.88 -12.09
CA LEU A 161 13.43 -11.46 -11.87
C LEU A 161 12.25 -10.60 -12.30
N GLU A 162 11.76 -9.75 -11.39
CA GLU A 162 10.76 -8.73 -11.67
C GLU A 162 11.36 -7.33 -11.45
N LEU A 163 11.06 -6.42 -12.36
CA LEU A 163 11.40 -5.01 -12.25
C LEU A 163 10.13 -4.19 -12.06
N SER A 164 10.20 -3.15 -11.26
CA SER A 164 9.08 -2.23 -11.06
C SER A 164 9.54 -0.78 -11.05
N ALA A 165 8.64 0.11 -11.49
CA ALA A 165 8.82 1.54 -11.41
C ALA A 165 7.49 2.21 -11.06
N GLU A 166 7.53 3.31 -10.32
CA GLU A 166 6.36 4.08 -9.93
C GLU A 166 6.68 5.57 -9.93
N ALA A 167 5.70 6.35 -10.39
CA ALA A 167 5.64 7.79 -10.21
C ALA A 167 4.48 8.10 -9.25
N GLU A 168 4.75 8.85 -8.21
CA GLU A 168 3.82 9.25 -7.19
C GLU A 168 3.72 10.78 -7.14
N TYR A 169 2.49 11.29 -7.18
CA TYR A 169 2.17 12.67 -6.88
C TYR A 169 1.35 12.72 -5.60
N ARG A 170 1.84 13.46 -4.61
CA ARG A 170 1.10 13.82 -3.41
C ARG A 170 0.79 15.29 -3.40
N GLN A 171 -0.40 15.63 -2.98
CA GLN A 171 -0.80 17.01 -2.80
C GLN A 171 0.15 17.73 -1.82
N TYR A 172 0.72 18.86 -2.24
CA TYR A 172 1.68 19.69 -1.50
C TYR A 172 3.10 19.09 -1.35
N GLU A 173 3.39 17.96 -1.99
CA GLU A 173 4.72 17.35 -1.99
C GLU A 173 5.33 17.32 -3.40
N PRO A 174 6.65 17.24 -3.53
CA PRO A 174 7.29 17.04 -4.82
C PRO A 174 6.96 15.65 -5.39
N PHE A 175 7.05 15.51 -6.71
CA PHE A 175 6.94 14.22 -7.37
C PHE A 175 7.98 13.24 -6.83
N LEU A 176 7.54 12.02 -6.52
CA LEU A 176 8.37 10.92 -6.10
C LEU A 176 8.45 9.87 -7.21
N PHE A 177 9.66 9.38 -7.44
CA PHE A 177 9.89 8.24 -8.31
C PHE A 177 10.49 7.12 -7.50
N SER A 178 10.04 5.91 -7.73
CA SER A 178 10.63 4.72 -7.15
C SER A 178 10.89 3.66 -8.21
N VAL A 179 11.97 2.93 -8.04
CA VAL A 179 12.30 1.76 -8.84
C VAL A 179 12.66 0.61 -7.92
N GLY A 180 12.37 -0.60 -8.34
CA GLY A 180 12.67 -1.79 -7.57
C GLY A 180 12.91 -3.00 -8.44
N ALA A 181 13.58 -3.96 -7.84
CA ALA A 181 13.81 -5.28 -8.38
C ALA A 181 13.42 -6.33 -7.33
N GLU A 182 12.78 -7.38 -7.75
CA GLU A 182 12.46 -8.55 -6.96
C GLU A 182 13.01 -9.78 -7.66
N TYR A 183 13.77 -10.59 -6.92
CA TYR A 183 14.40 -11.80 -7.43
C TYR A 183 13.99 -13.01 -6.59
N THR A 184 13.48 -14.04 -7.25
CA THR A 184 13.01 -15.29 -6.67
C THR A 184 13.95 -16.43 -7.03
N PRO A 185 15.10 -16.61 -6.34
CA PRO A 185 16.05 -17.67 -6.64
C PRO A 185 15.50 -19.07 -6.40
N PHE A 186 14.57 -19.20 -5.45
CA PHE A 186 13.90 -20.45 -5.11
C PHE A 186 12.40 -20.19 -4.91
N ALA A 187 11.57 -21.20 -5.12
CA ALA A 187 10.10 -21.08 -5.09
C ALA A 187 9.51 -20.41 -3.84
N ASN A 188 10.22 -20.47 -2.71
CA ASN A 188 9.76 -19.96 -1.41
C ASN A 188 10.61 -18.79 -0.88
N PHE A 189 11.57 -18.28 -1.62
CA PHE A 189 12.46 -17.23 -1.14
C PHE A 189 12.55 -16.09 -2.15
N GLN A 190 12.32 -14.86 -1.69
CA GLN A 190 12.39 -13.66 -2.52
C GLN A 190 13.30 -12.64 -1.89
N LEU A 191 14.11 -12.01 -2.72
CA LEU A 191 14.92 -10.85 -2.38
C LEU A 191 14.38 -9.63 -3.10
N ARG A 192 14.33 -8.50 -2.40
CA ARG A 192 13.84 -7.23 -2.94
C ARG A 192 14.84 -6.14 -2.68
N ALA A 193 15.03 -5.27 -3.66
CA ALA A 193 15.80 -4.05 -3.53
C ALA A 193 15.07 -2.92 -4.23
N GLY A 194 15.18 -1.71 -3.69
CA GLY A 194 14.54 -0.56 -4.30
C GLY A 194 15.12 0.77 -3.82
N VAL A 195 14.73 1.81 -4.53
CA VAL A 195 15.15 3.18 -4.25
C VAL A 195 13.99 4.12 -4.49
N LYS A 196 13.77 5.09 -3.59
CA LYS A 196 12.91 6.26 -3.78
C LYS A 196 13.76 7.51 -4.02
N SER A 197 13.25 8.46 -4.83
CA SER A 197 14.04 9.59 -5.31
C SER A 197 14.14 10.77 -4.34
N SER A 198 13.11 11.05 -3.56
CA SER A 198 13.04 12.28 -2.76
C SER A 198 12.48 12.02 -1.36
N PRO A 199 13.35 12.00 -0.34
CA PRO A 199 14.80 11.95 -0.43
C PRO A 199 15.28 10.61 -0.97
N PHE A 200 16.51 10.55 -1.46
CA PHE A 200 17.10 9.28 -1.91
C PHE A 200 17.11 8.26 -0.76
N SER A 201 16.26 7.26 -0.86
CA SER A 201 15.99 6.30 0.20
C SER A 201 16.06 4.88 -0.34
N PRO A 202 17.19 4.18 -0.15
CA PRO A 202 17.31 2.78 -0.53
C PRO A 202 16.51 1.88 0.41
N SER A 203 16.07 0.75 -0.11
CA SER A 203 15.35 -0.28 0.63
C SER A 203 15.79 -1.67 0.22
N LEU A 204 15.76 -2.58 1.18
CA LEU A 204 16.01 -4.00 1.00
C LEU A 204 14.89 -4.80 1.67
N GLY A 205 14.55 -5.95 1.12
CA GLY A 205 13.53 -6.83 1.70
C GLY A 205 13.81 -8.29 1.41
N VAL A 206 13.29 -9.13 2.28
CA VAL A 206 13.36 -10.58 2.15
C VAL A 206 11.99 -11.15 2.47
N SER A 207 11.55 -12.13 1.68
CA SER A 207 10.34 -12.90 1.95
C SER A 207 10.63 -14.39 1.93
N TYR A 208 9.99 -15.09 2.84
CA TYR A 208 10.02 -16.55 2.90
C TYR A 208 8.60 -17.10 3.00
N SER A 209 8.25 -18.01 2.08
CA SER A 209 6.92 -18.63 2.02
C SER A 209 7.00 -20.10 2.40
N PHE A 210 6.09 -20.55 3.28
CA PHE A 210 5.99 -21.94 3.72
C PHE A 210 4.54 -22.32 4.01
N ILE A 211 4.02 -23.32 3.31
CA ILE A 211 2.65 -23.88 3.50
C ILE A 211 1.56 -22.78 3.56
N GLY A 212 1.54 -21.89 2.56
CA GLY A 212 0.58 -20.77 2.49
C GLY A 212 0.90 -19.56 3.38
N LEU A 213 1.82 -19.70 4.34
CA LEU A 213 2.33 -18.59 5.15
C LEU A 213 3.50 -17.91 4.42
N THR A 214 3.52 -16.58 4.41
CA THR A 214 4.63 -15.77 3.92
C THR A 214 5.05 -14.78 5.00
N LEU A 215 6.31 -14.84 5.40
CA LEU A 215 6.96 -13.85 6.25
C LEU A 215 7.73 -12.87 5.38
N ASP A 216 7.43 -11.60 5.52
CA ASP A 216 8.09 -10.50 4.84
C ASP A 216 8.88 -9.65 5.83
N THR A 217 10.09 -9.26 5.47
CA THR A 217 10.86 -8.25 6.20
C THR A 217 11.35 -7.19 5.23
N ALA A 218 11.39 -5.95 5.66
CA ALA A 218 11.89 -4.83 4.86
C ALA A 218 12.66 -3.84 5.73
N LEU A 219 13.72 -3.30 5.18
CA LEU A 219 14.55 -2.25 5.74
C LEU A 219 14.54 -1.06 4.78
N TYR A 220 14.24 0.12 5.29
CA TYR A 220 14.36 1.39 4.59
C TYR A 220 15.38 2.27 5.25
N TYR A 221 16.15 3.01 4.48
CA TYR A 221 17.09 3.98 5.01
C TYR A 221 16.74 5.38 4.51
N HIS A 222 16.53 6.28 5.45
CA HIS A 222 16.33 7.70 5.17
C HIS A 222 17.58 8.48 5.56
N PRO A 223 18.18 9.31 4.66
CA PRO A 223 19.48 9.92 4.90
C PRO A 223 19.56 10.82 6.14
N ALA A 224 18.43 11.45 6.54
CA ALA A 224 18.38 12.33 7.71
C ALA A 224 17.77 11.67 8.95
N LEU A 225 16.87 10.68 8.80
CA LEU A 225 16.07 10.12 9.91
C LEU A 225 16.52 8.71 10.30
N GLY A 226 17.36 8.06 9.49
CA GLY A 226 17.88 6.73 9.78
C GLY A 226 17.04 5.58 9.24
N ALA A 227 17.17 4.41 9.87
CA ALA A 227 16.59 3.17 9.41
C ALA A 227 15.15 2.97 9.90
N SER A 228 14.32 2.40 9.03
CA SER A 228 12.95 1.97 9.31
C SER A 228 12.81 0.48 9.02
N VAL A 229 12.07 -0.24 9.84
CA VAL A 229 11.87 -1.68 9.73
C VAL A 229 10.40 -2.00 9.52
N GLY A 230 10.13 -2.86 8.56
CA GLY A 230 8.80 -3.45 8.31
C GLY A 230 8.84 -4.96 8.46
N ILE A 231 7.80 -5.52 9.06
CA ILE A 231 7.57 -6.96 9.17
C ILE A 231 6.14 -7.23 8.74
N GLY A 232 5.94 -8.20 7.87
CA GLY A 232 4.62 -8.63 7.40
C GLY A 232 4.46 -10.13 7.52
N LEU A 233 3.27 -10.58 7.85
CA LEU A 233 2.87 -11.98 7.83
C LEU A 233 1.61 -12.11 6.98
N ALA A 234 1.65 -12.94 5.95
CA ALA A 234 0.52 -13.22 5.09
C ALA A 234 0.18 -14.71 5.09
N TYR A 235 -1.11 -15.03 5.02
CA TYR A 235 -1.62 -16.38 4.86
C TYR A 235 -2.52 -16.44 3.62
N SER A 236 -2.14 -17.29 2.68
CA SER A 236 -2.89 -17.53 1.43
C SER A 236 -3.63 -18.85 1.48
N PHE A 237 -4.95 -18.86 1.18
CA PHE A 237 -5.85 -20.02 1.31
C PHE A 237 -6.95 -20.06 0.25
#